data_63707f585fcc5135e80d1fb8930fa732
#
_entry.id   63707f585fcc5135e80d1fb8930fa732
#
_cell.length_a   1.000
_cell.length_b   1.000
_cell.length_c   1.000
_cell.angle_alpha   90.00
_cell.angle_beta   90.00
_cell.angle_gamma   90.00
#
_symmetry.space_group_name_H-M   'P 1'
#
loop_
_entity.id
_entity.type
_entity.pdbx_description
1 polymer ?
#
loop_
_entity_poly.entity_id
_entity_poly.type
_entity_poly.pdbx_seq_one_letter_code
_entity_poly.pdbx_strand_id
1 'polypeptide(L)'
;MSVGFQAYKEDGSLLFDIDRISYGLLKSGYLNLVDRWGRLYLKSAQLPPNEEGSYDYRELRDPICGISITDAVSPIVFLVGDGKPCGESVSGNVRTLFFQGCAPNTKAFVFDLMRDVGERTGMECYDANGRLSFTTGMPPLNIIATVNPPMISAPIPGNNDHRSTPYVGGANESSGREWSAGDFPQVKGAVFVPVIAGELAACLTFSRGAGIVHGRDFEGINQLAVDEGCGGSSGGIRFFFSPAISAISTIFTNHTTSWFGIPTDRQPQALVIRASDYPFPFR
;
A
#
# COMPACT_ATOMS: atom_id res chain seq x y z
N MET A 1 -22.86 36.39 11.14
CA MET A 1 -23.36 35.48 10.07
C MET A 1 -22.16 34.85 9.43
N SER A 2 -21.92 33.57 9.62
CA SER A 2 -20.89 32.87 8.84
C SER A 2 -21.44 32.72 7.41
N VAL A 3 -20.73 33.26 6.44
CA VAL A 3 -21.06 33.06 5.04
C VAL A 3 -20.44 31.70 4.69
N GLY A 4 -21.23 30.64 4.77
CA GLY A 4 -20.80 29.30 4.36
C GLY A 4 -20.89 29.18 2.85
N PHE A 5 -19.87 28.58 2.23
CA PHE A 5 -19.91 28.13 0.84
C PHE A 5 -19.73 26.62 0.79
N GLN A 6 -20.67 25.94 0.14
CA GLN A 6 -20.62 24.49 -0.06
C GLN A 6 -20.77 24.20 -1.56
N ALA A 7 -19.98 23.28 -2.06
CA ALA A 7 -20.12 22.76 -3.40
C ALA A 7 -20.53 21.28 -3.36
N TYR A 8 -21.38 20.90 -4.29
CA TYR A 8 -21.93 19.56 -4.39
C TYR A 8 -21.57 18.95 -5.75
N LYS A 9 -21.42 17.63 -5.79
CA LYS A 9 -21.31 16.86 -7.02
C LYS A 9 -22.67 16.81 -7.72
N GLU A 10 -22.69 16.35 -8.98
CA GLU A 10 -23.93 16.18 -9.74
C GLU A 10 -24.92 15.21 -9.08
N ASP A 11 -24.42 14.22 -8.32
CA ASP A 11 -25.22 13.27 -7.55
C ASP A 11 -25.78 13.83 -6.23
N GLY A 12 -25.50 15.11 -5.92
CA GLY A 12 -25.94 15.78 -4.70
C GLY A 12 -25.05 15.51 -3.48
N SER A 13 -23.97 14.72 -3.61
CA SER A 13 -23.02 14.53 -2.52
C SER A 13 -22.15 15.77 -2.33
N LEU A 14 -21.81 16.09 -1.07
CA LEU A 14 -20.96 17.23 -0.73
C LEU A 14 -19.57 17.05 -1.33
N LEU A 15 -19.13 17.99 -2.16
CA LEU A 15 -17.78 18.02 -2.71
C LEU A 15 -16.80 18.69 -1.75
N PHE A 16 -17.12 19.87 -1.29
CA PHE A 16 -16.36 20.55 -0.23
C PHE A 16 -17.21 21.54 0.56
N ASP A 17 -16.75 21.88 1.77
CA ASP A 17 -17.33 22.83 2.68
C ASP A 17 -16.21 23.77 3.16
N ILE A 18 -16.43 25.07 3.05
CA ILE A 18 -15.46 26.09 3.42
C ILE A 18 -15.03 26.01 4.89
N ASP A 19 -15.89 25.49 5.77
CA ASP A 19 -15.59 25.33 7.19
C ASP A 19 -14.68 24.12 7.47
N ARG A 20 -14.36 23.31 6.46
CA ARG A 20 -13.52 22.12 6.56
C ARG A 20 -12.33 22.21 5.62
N ILE A 21 -11.15 21.94 6.13
CA ILE A 21 -9.95 21.83 5.28
C ILE A 21 -10.09 20.59 4.41
N SER A 22 -10.04 20.78 3.11
CA SER A 22 -10.11 19.71 2.12
C SER A 22 -8.72 19.08 1.88
N TYR A 23 -8.70 17.87 1.33
CA TYR A 23 -7.49 17.26 0.80
C TYR A 23 -7.30 17.67 -0.66
N GLY A 24 -6.07 17.99 -1.03
CA GLY A 24 -5.69 18.29 -2.41
C GLY A 24 -4.39 17.60 -2.81
N LEU A 25 -4.20 17.43 -4.13
CA LEU A 25 -2.99 16.82 -4.68
C LEU A 25 -1.78 17.70 -4.34
N LEU A 26 -0.87 17.14 -3.56
CA LEU A 26 0.38 17.78 -3.20
C LEU A 26 1.48 17.47 -4.21
N LYS A 27 1.58 16.19 -4.61
CA LYS A 27 2.59 15.68 -5.54
C LYS A 27 2.09 14.46 -6.29
N SER A 28 2.51 14.29 -7.54
CA SER A 28 2.44 13.02 -8.23
C SER A 28 3.73 12.71 -8.99
N GLY A 29 4.06 11.44 -9.10
CA GLY A 29 5.27 10.99 -9.78
C GLY A 29 5.47 9.49 -9.67
N TYR A 30 6.51 8.98 -10.32
CA TYR A 30 6.91 7.59 -10.15
C TYR A 30 7.59 7.38 -8.79
N LEU A 31 7.36 6.21 -8.20
CA LEU A 31 8.16 5.77 -7.06
C LEU A 31 9.58 5.48 -7.52
N ASN A 32 10.55 5.97 -6.75
CA ASN A 32 11.96 5.75 -7.03
C ASN A 32 12.55 4.75 -6.04
N LEU A 33 13.53 3.95 -6.48
CA LEU A 33 14.31 3.13 -5.55
C LEU A 33 15.09 4.06 -4.62
N VAL A 34 14.82 3.97 -3.32
CA VAL A 34 15.45 4.83 -2.30
C VAL A 34 16.39 4.05 -1.40
N ASP A 35 16.13 2.76 -1.19
CA ASP A 35 16.95 1.91 -0.31
C ASP A 35 16.75 0.43 -0.64
N ARG A 36 17.54 -0.42 0.02
CA ARG A 36 17.39 -1.88 0.02
C ARG A 36 17.52 -2.38 1.44
N TRP A 37 16.41 -2.88 1.98
CA TRP A 37 16.37 -3.37 3.35
C TRP A 37 16.57 -4.88 3.44
N GLY A 38 17.46 -5.29 4.37
CA GLY A 38 17.69 -6.70 4.64
C GLY A 38 16.50 -7.34 5.34
N ARG A 39 16.24 -8.60 5.03
CA ARG A 39 15.28 -9.40 5.79
C ARG A 39 15.94 -9.94 7.05
N LEU A 40 15.22 -9.89 8.17
CA LEU A 40 15.62 -10.54 9.40
C LEU A 40 15.29 -12.04 9.31
N TYR A 41 16.25 -12.88 9.63
CA TYR A 41 16.07 -14.31 9.73
C TYR A 41 15.98 -14.72 11.20
N LEU A 42 14.85 -15.32 11.59
CA LEU A 42 14.64 -15.82 12.94
C LEU A 42 15.41 -17.13 13.12
N LYS A 43 16.51 -17.10 13.89
CA LYS A 43 17.32 -18.28 14.20
C LYS A 43 16.70 -19.14 15.30
N SER A 44 16.03 -18.52 16.26
CA SER A 44 15.43 -19.22 17.39
C SER A 44 14.12 -18.54 17.80
N ALA A 45 13.05 -19.32 17.84
CA ALA A 45 11.77 -18.87 18.40
C ALA A 45 11.76 -18.88 19.95
N GLN A 46 12.81 -19.41 20.58
CA GLN A 46 12.89 -19.53 22.03
C GLN A 46 13.65 -18.37 22.69
N LEU A 47 14.40 -17.60 21.90
CA LEU A 47 15.11 -16.43 22.38
C LEU A 47 14.27 -15.17 22.20
N PRO A 48 14.26 -14.25 23.17
CA PRO A 48 13.64 -12.95 23.01
C PRO A 48 14.23 -12.19 21.79
N PRO A 49 13.45 -11.39 21.08
CA PRO A 49 13.90 -10.67 19.90
C PRO A 49 15.09 -9.70 20.11
N ASN A 50 15.30 -9.29 21.34
CA ASN A 50 16.37 -8.40 21.77
C ASN A 50 17.64 -9.12 22.24
N GLU A 51 17.66 -10.44 22.26
CA GLU A 51 18.83 -11.22 22.62
C GLU A 51 19.71 -11.52 21.42
N GLU A 52 21.01 -11.40 21.62
CA GLU A 52 22.02 -11.70 20.61
C GLU A 52 21.89 -13.15 20.14
N GLY A 53 21.80 -13.36 18.83
CA GLY A 53 21.63 -14.67 18.22
C GLY A 53 20.18 -15.08 17.94
N SER A 54 19.16 -14.32 18.36
CA SER A 54 17.76 -14.60 18.00
C SER A 54 17.47 -14.34 16.50
N TYR A 55 18.14 -13.37 15.93
CA TYR A 55 18.04 -13.00 14.52
C TYR A 55 19.40 -12.97 13.82
N ASP A 56 19.37 -13.15 12.50
CA ASP A 56 20.47 -12.92 11.61
C ASP A 56 20.02 -12.11 10.41
N TYR A 57 20.91 -11.30 9.86
CA TYR A 57 20.67 -10.63 8.58
C TYR A 57 21.05 -11.58 7.46
N ARG A 58 20.11 -11.94 6.62
CA ARG A 58 20.44 -12.55 5.34
C ARG A 58 20.84 -11.46 4.34
N GLU A 59 21.71 -11.82 3.40
CA GLU A 59 22.14 -10.91 2.32
C GLU A 59 21.02 -10.48 1.38
N LEU A 60 19.84 -11.06 1.55
CA LEU A 60 18.63 -10.75 0.80
C LEU A 60 18.12 -9.37 1.19
N ARG A 61 18.14 -8.47 0.22
CA ARG A 61 17.69 -7.11 0.41
C ARG A 61 16.52 -6.78 -0.51
N ASP A 62 15.38 -6.51 0.09
CA ASP A 62 14.20 -6.07 -0.65
C ASP A 62 14.36 -4.63 -1.12
N PRO A 63 14.02 -4.33 -2.39
CA PRO A 63 13.99 -2.97 -2.88
C PRO A 63 12.88 -2.19 -2.18
N ILE A 64 13.24 -1.01 -1.66
CA ILE A 64 12.32 -0.05 -1.05
C ILE A 64 12.22 1.14 -2.00
N CYS A 65 11.02 1.40 -2.47
CA CYS A 65 10.72 2.57 -3.27
C CYS A 65 10.16 3.69 -2.38
N GLY A 66 10.30 4.92 -2.83
CA GLY A 66 9.79 6.06 -2.06
C GLY A 66 9.42 7.25 -2.92
N ILE A 67 8.69 8.14 -2.29
CA ILE A 67 8.39 9.48 -2.79
C ILE A 67 8.60 10.50 -1.68
N SER A 68 9.36 11.55 -1.96
CA SER A 68 9.63 12.61 -1.00
C SER A 68 8.69 13.78 -1.24
N ILE A 69 8.16 14.34 -0.15
CA ILE A 69 7.25 15.48 -0.12
C ILE A 69 7.72 16.48 0.94
N THR A 70 7.44 17.75 0.71
CA THR A 70 7.85 18.83 1.60
C THR A 70 6.66 19.35 2.39
N ASP A 71 6.87 19.70 3.66
CA ASP A 71 5.87 20.31 4.55
C ASP A 71 4.54 19.51 4.66
N ALA A 72 4.59 18.19 4.52
CA ALA A 72 3.42 17.34 4.62
C ALA A 72 2.90 17.25 6.07
N VAL A 73 1.58 17.34 6.22
CA VAL A 73 0.89 17.28 7.51
C VAL A 73 0.29 15.91 7.75
N SER A 74 -0.55 15.44 6.81
CA SER A 74 -1.27 14.16 6.92
C SER A 74 -1.45 13.53 5.54
N PRO A 75 -0.35 13.08 4.90
CA PRO A 75 -0.39 12.63 3.52
C PRO A 75 -1.14 11.30 3.37
N ILE A 76 -1.93 11.20 2.30
CA ILE A 76 -2.58 9.98 1.83
C ILE A 76 -2.03 9.68 0.44
N VAL A 77 -1.64 8.42 0.17
CA VAL A 77 -1.03 8.04 -1.11
C VAL A 77 -1.89 7.04 -1.85
N PHE A 78 -2.21 7.35 -3.09
CA PHE A 78 -2.87 6.44 -4.02
C PHE A 78 -1.85 5.94 -5.05
N LEU A 79 -1.85 4.64 -5.32
CA LEU A 79 -0.91 4.00 -6.24
C LEU A 79 -1.60 3.48 -7.49
N VAL A 80 -0.98 3.68 -8.66
CA VAL A 80 -1.22 2.89 -9.86
C VAL A 80 -0.09 1.89 -9.97
N GLY A 81 -0.41 0.60 -9.95
CA GLY A 81 0.55 -0.48 -9.81
C GLY A 81 0.66 -0.97 -8.37
N ASP A 82 1.33 -2.10 -8.18
CA ASP A 82 1.49 -2.71 -6.87
C ASP A 82 2.38 -1.85 -5.96
N GLY A 83 2.05 -1.84 -4.69
CA GLY A 83 2.84 -1.23 -3.63
C GLY A 83 2.12 -1.30 -2.29
N LYS A 84 2.87 -1.41 -1.22
CA LYS A 84 2.35 -1.35 0.15
C LYS A 84 3.22 -0.43 0.99
N PRO A 85 2.63 0.43 1.82
CA PRO A 85 3.39 1.28 2.73
C PRO A 85 4.21 0.42 3.69
N CYS A 86 5.46 0.80 3.92
CA CYS A 86 6.35 0.08 4.84
C CYS A 86 7.11 0.99 5.81
N GLY A 87 6.81 2.27 5.81
CA GLY A 87 7.38 3.24 6.74
C GLY A 87 7.58 4.62 6.12
N GLU A 88 8.23 5.47 6.87
CA GLU A 88 8.59 6.82 6.43
C GLU A 88 9.86 7.30 7.13
N SER A 89 10.51 8.31 6.55
CA SER A 89 11.56 9.09 7.21
C SER A 89 11.24 10.57 7.13
N VAL A 90 11.68 11.32 8.14
CA VAL A 90 11.52 12.76 8.21
C VAL A 90 12.89 13.40 8.43
N SER A 91 13.27 14.33 7.55
CA SER A 91 14.49 15.10 7.64
C SER A 91 14.18 16.58 7.39
N GLY A 92 14.23 17.39 8.45
CA GLY A 92 13.74 18.75 8.40
C GLY A 92 12.25 18.80 8.03
N ASN A 93 11.94 19.51 6.94
CA ASN A 93 10.57 19.60 6.41
C ASN A 93 10.28 18.59 5.28
N VAL A 94 11.23 17.70 4.96
CA VAL A 94 11.06 16.66 3.94
C VAL A 94 10.65 15.35 4.60
N ARG A 95 9.52 14.79 4.15
CA ARG A 95 9.03 13.47 4.52
C ARG A 95 9.15 12.56 3.30
N THR A 96 9.81 11.41 3.46
CA THR A 96 9.90 10.37 2.43
C THR A 96 9.06 9.19 2.86
N LEU A 97 8.05 8.87 2.06
CA LEU A 97 7.14 7.75 2.27
C LEU A 97 7.70 6.53 1.55
N PHE A 98 7.80 5.40 2.25
CA PHE A 98 8.41 4.17 1.76
C PHE A 98 7.37 3.12 1.40
N PHE A 99 7.66 2.42 0.30
CA PHE A 99 6.80 1.36 -0.24
C PHE A 99 7.62 0.13 -0.61
N GLN A 100 7.09 -1.04 -0.26
CA GLN A 100 7.63 -2.34 -0.64
C GLN A 100 6.72 -3.02 -1.68
N GLY A 101 7.30 -3.92 -2.48
CA GLY A 101 6.55 -4.69 -3.47
C GLY A 101 6.07 -3.89 -4.67
N CYS A 102 6.63 -2.70 -4.88
CA CYS A 102 6.38 -1.83 -6.03
C CYS A 102 7.20 -2.24 -7.26
N ALA A 103 6.70 -1.90 -8.44
CA ALA A 103 7.42 -1.99 -9.69
C ALA A 103 8.05 -0.62 -10.06
N PRO A 104 9.06 -0.58 -10.94
CA PRO A 104 9.73 0.67 -11.34
C PRO A 104 8.80 1.71 -11.98
N ASN A 105 7.65 1.30 -12.46
CA ASN A 105 6.64 2.15 -13.10
C ASN A 105 5.41 2.42 -12.22
N THR A 106 5.48 2.10 -10.94
CA THR A 106 4.40 2.42 -9.99
C THR A 106 4.28 3.94 -9.86
N LYS A 107 3.09 4.48 -10.18
CA LYS A 107 2.77 5.89 -10.02
C LYS A 107 2.20 6.13 -8.63
N ALA A 108 2.59 7.23 -8.01
CA ALA A 108 2.05 7.69 -6.73
C ALA A 108 1.36 9.05 -6.91
N PHE A 109 0.20 9.21 -6.28
CA PHE A 109 -0.54 10.45 -6.14
C PHE A 109 -0.67 10.75 -4.65
N VAL A 110 0.02 11.78 -4.19
CA VAL A 110 0.08 12.15 -2.78
C VAL A 110 -0.85 13.32 -2.54
N PHE A 111 -1.85 13.11 -1.70
CA PHE A 111 -2.77 14.14 -1.25
C PHE A 111 -2.46 14.52 0.19
N ASP A 112 -2.66 15.79 0.51
CA ASP A 112 -2.50 16.32 1.86
C ASP A 112 -3.55 17.39 2.13
N LEU A 113 -3.65 17.82 3.39
CA LEU A 113 -4.50 18.96 3.73
C LEU A 113 -4.12 20.17 2.86
N MET A 114 -5.14 20.82 2.29
CA MET A 114 -4.94 21.98 1.44
C MET A 114 -4.27 23.11 2.22
N ARG A 115 -3.32 23.76 1.55
CA ARG A 115 -2.55 24.87 2.09
C ARG A 115 -2.09 25.78 0.96
N ASP A 116 -1.62 26.95 1.31
CA ASP A 116 -0.98 27.85 0.36
C ASP A 116 0.28 27.17 -0.22
N VAL A 117 0.30 26.99 -1.53
CA VAL A 117 1.39 26.40 -2.29
C VAL A 117 2.11 27.43 -3.17
N GLY A 118 1.83 28.72 -2.91
CA GLY A 118 2.44 29.84 -3.60
C GLY A 118 1.89 30.12 -5.00
N GLU A 119 0.85 29.42 -5.44
CA GLU A 119 0.16 29.73 -6.69
C GLU A 119 -0.79 30.91 -6.48
N ARG A 120 -0.63 31.95 -7.28
CA ARG A 120 -1.43 33.19 -7.18
C ARG A 120 -2.58 33.28 -8.17
N THR A 121 -2.82 32.22 -8.91
CA THR A 121 -3.90 32.15 -9.92
C THR A 121 -4.91 31.09 -9.52
N GLY A 122 -6.17 31.46 -9.43
CA GLY A 122 -7.24 30.53 -9.07
C GLY A 122 -8.14 31.03 -7.96
N MET A 123 -8.87 30.12 -7.36
CA MET A 123 -9.77 30.38 -6.24
C MET A 123 -9.18 29.87 -4.94
N GLU A 124 -9.28 30.67 -3.89
CA GLU A 124 -8.95 30.28 -2.54
C GLU A 124 -10.14 30.55 -1.62
N CYS A 125 -10.40 29.63 -0.69
CA CYS A 125 -11.41 29.80 0.34
C CYS A 125 -10.76 29.67 1.71
N TYR A 126 -11.23 30.46 2.66
CA TYR A 126 -10.73 30.49 4.02
C TYR A 126 -11.86 30.19 4.98
N ASP A 127 -11.59 29.44 6.05
CA ASP A 127 -12.54 29.21 7.12
C ASP A 127 -12.80 30.49 7.97
N ALA A 128 -13.72 30.39 8.91
CA ALA A 128 -14.06 31.52 9.80
C ALA A 128 -12.87 32.02 10.65
N ASN A 129 -11.80 31.24 10.78
CA ASN A 129 -10.58 31.59 11.50
C ASN A 129 -9.48 32.11 10.57
N GLY A 130 -9.76 32.30 9.29
CA GLY A 130 -8.80 32.76 8.28
C GLY A 130 -7.80 31.70 7.84
N ARG A 131 -8.05 30.41 8.10
CA ARG A 131 -7.21 29.31 7.60
C ARG A 131 -7.68 28.91 6.20
N LEU A 132 -6.73 28.69 5.28
CA LEU A 132 -7.04 28.19 3.94
C LEU A 132 -7.72 26.82 4.04
N SER A 133 -8.92 26.71 3.51
CA SER A 133 -9.73 25.46 3.52
C SER A 133 -9.81 24.81 2.15
N PHE A 134 -9.67 25.62 1.08
CA PHE A 134 -9.67 25.17 -0.30
C PHE A 134 -8.79 26.04 -1.17
N THR A 135 -8.07 25.43 -2.12
CA THR A 135 -7.35 26.14 -3.19
C THR A 135 -7.38 25.34 -4.49
N THR A 136 -7.59 26.00 -5.60
CA THR A 136 -7.47 25.38 -6.93
C THR A 136 -6.03 25.04 -7.31
N GLY A 137 -5.04 25.61 -6.61
CA GLY A 137 -3.63 25.26 -6.75
C GLY A 137 -3.28 23.83 -6.32
N MET A 138 -4.16 23.18 -5.55
CA MET A 138 -4.09 21.77 -5.19
C MET A 138 -5.35 21.05 -5.68
N PRO A 139 -5.31 20.31 -6.80
CA PRO A 139 -6.48 19.59 -7.31
C PRO A 139 -7.15 18.76 -6.20
N PRO A 140 -8.45 18.93 -5.92
CA PRO A 140 -9.13 18.34 -4.79
C PRO A 140 -9.21 16.81 -4.90
N LEU A 141 -9.07 16.11 -3.77
CA LEU A 141 -9.24 14.66 -3.70
C LEU A 141 -10.69 14.29 -4.01
N ASN A 142 -10.88 13.49 -5.05
CA ASN A 142 -12.17 12.94 -5.42
C ASN A 142 -12.14 11.41 -5.37
N ILE A 143 -12.67 10.82 -4.31
CA ILE A 143 -12.83 9.37 -4.18
C ILE A 143 -14.07 8.98 -5.00
N ILE A 144 -13.86 8.16 -6.03
CA ILE A 144 -14.92 7.73 -6.95
C ILE A 144 -15.53 6.37 -6.56
N ALA A 145 -14.82 5.58 -5.78
CA ALA A 145 -15.29 4.28 -5.30
C ALA A 145 -14.57 3.87 -4.01
N THR A 146 -15.24 2.98 -3.26
CA THR A 146 -14.66 2.23 -2.15
C THR A 146 -14.83 0.75 -2.46
N VAL A 147 -13.76 -0.01 -2.45
CA VAL A 147 -13.73 -1.40 -2.90
C VAL A 147 -13.22 -2.29 -1.77
N ASN A 148 -13.96 -3.35 -1.45
CA ASN A 148 -13.51 -4.37 -0.51
C ASN A 148 -12.74 -5.46 -1.25
N PRO A 149 -11.66 -6.03 -0.65
CA PRO A 149 -11.08 -7.25 -1.17
C PRO A 149 -12.11 -8.39 -1.14
N PRO A 150 -12.01 -9.37 -2.02
CA PRO A 150 -12.81 -10.57 -1.94
C PRO A 150 -12.63 -11.30 -0.61
N MET A 151 -13.57 -12.17 -0.29
CA MET A 151 -13.47 -13.02 0.90
C MET A 151 -12.19 -13.84 0.87
N ILE A 152 -11.68 -14.15 2.06
CA ILE A 152 -10.56 -15.09 2.20
C ILE A 152 -11.00 -16.47 1.71
N SER A 153 -10.13 -17.16 0.98
CA SER A 153 -10.44 -18.49 0.43
C SER A 153 -10.67 -19.53 1.53
N ALA A 154 -11.39 -20.58 1.20
CA ALA A 154 -11.66 -21.67 2.14
C ALA A 154 -10.35 -22.37 2.58
N PRO A 155 -10.32 -22.91 3.81
CA PRO A 155 -9.20 -23.70 4.29
C PRO A 155 -8.94 -24.92 3.41
N ILE A 156 -7.69 -25.37 3.38
CA ILE A 156 -7.30 -26.63 2.75
C ILE A 156 -7.90 -27.80 3.56
N PRO A 157 -8.50 -28.81 2.91
CA PRO A 157 -9.03 -29.96 3.62
C PRO A 157 -8.02 -30.58 4.58
N GLY A 158 -8.41 -30.79 5.82
CA GLY A 158 -7.56 -31.34 6.87
C GLY A 158 -6.62 -30.33 7.54
N ASN A 159 -6.65 -29.05 7.14
CA ASN A 159 -5.87 -27.98 7.77
C ASN A 159 -6.70 -26.68 7.83
N ASN A 160 -7.36 -26.44 8.92
CA ASN A 160 -8.34 -25.35 9.07
C ASN A 160 -7.76 -23.94 9.03
N ASP A 161 -6.45 -23.78 9.17
CA ASP A 161 -5.80 -22.46 9.14
C ASP A 161 -5.10 -22.16 7.83
N HIS A 162 -4.74 -23.16 7.04
CA HIS A 162 -4.01 -23.00 5.80
C HIS A 162 -4.92 -22.91 4.57
N ARG A 163 -4.56 -22.07 3.61
CA ARG A 163 -5.31 -21.80 2.37
C ARG A 163 -4.37 -21.88 1.17
N SER A 164 -4.86 -22.36 0.04
CA SER A 164 -4.09 -22.43 -1.21
C SER A 164 -3.83 -21.05 -1.82
N THR A 165 -4.78 -20.13 -1.67
CA THR A 165 -4.67 -18.72 -2.09
C THR A 165 -5.23 -17.81 -0.99
N PRO A 166 -4.79 -16.56 -0.87
CA PRO A 166 -5.31 -15.69 0.18
C PRO A 166 -6.75 -15.22 -0.07
N TYR A 167 -7.19 -15.17 -1.33
CA TYR A 167 -8.52 -14.67 -1.70
C TYR A 167 -9.28 -15.66 -2.54
N VAL A 168 -10.60 -15.68 -2.41
CA VAL A 168 -11.49 -16.36 -3.35
C VAL A 168 -11.29 -15.77 -4.74
N GLY A 169 -11.05 -16.63 -5.74
CA GLY A 169 -10.76 -16.21 -7.11
C GLY A 169 -9.37 -15.62 -7.33
N GLY A 170 -8.53 -15.64 -6.29
CA GLY A 170 -7.15 -15.20 -6.38
C GLY A 170 -6.22 -16.25 -6.95
N ALA A 171 -5.00 -15.84 -7.28
CA ALA A 171 -3.92 -16.69 -7.77
C ALA A 171 -2.62 -16.41 -7.02
N ASN A 172 -1.77 -17.42 -6.96
CA ASN A 172 -0.39 -17.27 -6.52
C ASN A 172 0.47 -16.88 -7.72
N GLU A 173 1.19 -15.79 -7.56
CA GLU A 173 2.16 -15.31 -8.54
C GLU A 173 3.54 -15.46 -7.95
N SER A 174 4.45 -16.12 -8.65
CA SER A 174 5.86 -16.13 -8.31
C SER A 174 6.61 -15.34 -9.37
N SER A 175 7.44 -14.40 -8.95
CA SER A 175 8.45 -13.88 -9.86
C SER A 175 9.48 -14.98 -10.07
N GLY A 176 9.40 -15.64 -11.22
CA GLY A 176 10.26 -16.77 -11.56
C GLY A 176 11.70 -16.34 -11.80
N ARG A 177 12.48 -16.19 -10.74
CA ARG A 177 13.91 -16.34 -10.81
C ARG A 177 14.26 -17.64 -10.11
N GLU A 178 14.93 -18.51 -10.86
CA GLU A 178 15.59 -19.66 -10.29
C GLU A 178 16.51 -19.23 -9.16
N TRP A 179 16.54 -20.00 -8.11
CA TRP A 179 17.40 -19.81 -6.97
C TRP A 179 18.88 -19.73 -7.42
N SER A 180 19.40 -18.55 -7.58
CA SER A 180 20.80 -18.29 -7.27
C SER A 180 20.87 -17.98 -5.77
N ALA A 181 21.91 -18.47 -5.12
CA ALA A 181 22.13 -18.24 -3.69
C ALA A 181 21.93 -16.76 -3.37
N GLY A 182 20.83 -16.43 -2.68
CA GLY A 182 20.51 -15.06 -2.31
C GLY A 182 19.12 -14.54 -2.67
N ASP A 183 18.42 -15.07 -3.66
CA ASP A 183 17.11 -14.57 -4.07
C ASP A 183 15.97 -15.48 -3.58
N PHE A 184 15.17 -15.01 -2.63
CA PHE A 184 13.90 -15.66 -2.30
C PHE A 184 12.85 -15.34 -3.38
N PRO A 185 12.07 -16.32 -3.83
CA PRO A 185 10.98 -16.06 -4.73
C PRO A 185 10.01 -15.08 -4.09
N GLN A 186 9.68 -14.01 -4.82
CA GLN A 186 8.64 -13.08 -4.43
C GLN A 186 7.29 -13.75 -4.70
N VAL A 187 6.76 -14.47 -3.72
CA VAL A 187 5.41 -15.04 -3.84
C VAL A 187 4.41 -13.97 -3.49
N LYS A 188 3.52 -13.67 -4.42
CA LYS A 188 2.35 -12.82 -4.20
C LYS A 188 1.11 -13.67 -4.33
N GLY A 189 0.19 -13.58 -3.38
CA GLY A 189 -1.17 -14.06 -3.55
C GLY A 189 -2.05 -12.88 -3.91
N ALA A 190 -2.57 -12.84 -5.13
CA ALA A 190 -3.25 -11.66 -5.64
C ALA A 190 -4.62 -11.95 -6.23
N VAL A 191 -5.48 -10.92 -6.25
CA VAL A 191 -6.78 -10.94 -6.90
C VAL A 191 -7.05 -9.59 -7.54
N PHE A 192 -7.65 -9.61 -8.73
CA PHE A 192 -8.11 -8.41 -9.42
C PHE A 192 -9.61 -8.23 -9.21
N VAL A 193 -10.01 -7.01 -8.85
CA VAL A 193 -11.43 -6.62 -8.67
C VAL A 193 -11.76 -5.55 -9.70
N PRO A 194 -12.63 -5.82 -10.67
CA PRO A 194 -13.05 -4.83 -11.65
C PRO A 194 -13.88 -3.73 -10.96
N VAL A 195 -13.69 -2.47 -11.36
CA VAL A 195 -14.39 -1.31 -10.80
C VAL A 195 -15.05 -0.48 -11.89
N ILE A 196 -14.26 0.25 -12.67
CA ILE A 196 -14.73 1.13 -13.75
C ILE A 196 -13.62 1.30 -14.78
N ALA A 197 -13.98 1.55 -16.03
CA ALA A 197 -13.00 1.78 -17.09
C ALA A 197 -12.09 2.99 -16.83
N GLY A 198 -10.84 2.88 -17.28
CA GLY A 198 -9.79 3.89 -17.13
C GLY A 198 -8.69 3.48 -16.16
N GLU A 199 -7.64 4.28 -16.09
CA GLU A 199 -6.54 4.08 -15.14
C GLU A 199 -6.96 4.55 -13.76
N LEU A 200 -6.94 3.64 -12.81
CA LEU A 200 -7.33 3.89 -11.42
C LEU A 200 -6.10 3.88 -10.52
N ALA A 201 -6.14 4.69 -9.47
CA ALA A 201 -5.18 4.61 -8.38
C ALA A 201 -5.92 4.26 -7.07
N ALA A 202 -5.27 3.50 -6.19
CA ALA A 202 -5.87 3.00 -4.97
C ALA A 202 -5.02 3.24 -3.73
N CYS A 203 -5.69 3.45 -2.61
CA CYS A 203 -5.11 3.54 -1.27
C CYS A 203 -5.84 2.56 -0.34
N LEU A 204 -5.09 1.65 0.30
CA LEU A 204 -5.65 0.73 1.30
C LEU A 204 -5.79 1.44 2.64
N THR A 205 -6.96 1.31 3.30
CA THR A 205 -7.22 1.99 4.59
C THR A 205 -6.38 1.44 5.73
N PHE A 206 -6.07 0.15 5.71
CA PHE A 206 -5.11 -0.52 6.60
C PHE A 206 -4.65 -1.83 5.96
N SER A 207 -3.50 -2.35 6.40
CA SER A 207 -2.93 -3.62 5.95
C SER A 207 -3.20 -4.72 6.96
N ARG A 208 -3.57 -5.93 6.50
CA ARG A 208 -3.60 -7.13 7.34
C ARG A 208 -2.27 -7.86 7.22
N GLY A 209 -1.73 -8.30 8.36
CA GLY A 209 -0.60 -9.22 8.38
C GLY A 209 -1.09 -10.67 8.28
N ALA A 210 -0.26 -11.54 7.71
CA ALA A 210 -0.51 -12.97 7.62
C ALA A 210 0.82 -13.74 7.53
N GLY A 211 0.76 -15.05 7.35
CA GLY A 211 1.90 -15.89 7.06
C GLY A 211 1.76 -16.63 5.74
N ILE A 212 2.88 -16.95 5.11
CA ILE A 212 2.95 -17.90 4.00
C ILE A 212 3.99 -18.96 4.31
N VAL A 213 3.62 -20.22 4.08
CA VAL A 213 4.57 -21.33 3.99
C VAL A 213 4.90 -21.52 2.53
N HIS A 214 6.18 -21.45 2.18
CA HIS A 214 6.64 -21.67 0.81
C HIS A 214 7.73 -22.74 0.83
N GLY A 215 7.37 -23.92 0.37
CA GLY A 215 8.26 -25.06 0.31
C GLY A 215 8.94 -25.20 -1.05
N ARG A 216 10.23 -25.53 -1.01
CA ARG A 216 10.94 -26.12 -2.14
C ARG A 216 11.70 -27.35 -1.68
N ASP A 217 11.80 -28.33 -2.54
CA ASP A 217 12.45 -29.61 -2.30
C ASP A 217 13.88 -29.42 -1.78
N PHE A 218 14.24 -30.16 -0.75
CA PHE A 218 15.58 -30.43 -0.22
C PHE A 218 16.22 -29.47 0.82
N GLU A 219 15.83 -28.21 1.00
CA GLU A 219 16.51 -27.33 1.96
C GLU A 219 15.64 -26.78 3.10
N GLY A 220 14.45 -27.32 3.28
CA GLY A 220 13.52 -26.84 4.30
C GLY A 220 12.50 -25.84 3.76
N ILE A 221 11.43 -25.66 4.52
CA ILE A 221 10.31 -24.80 4.17
C ILE A 221 10.51 -23.45 4.84
N ASN A 222 10.36 -22.40 4.08
CA ASN A 222 10.41 -21.04 4.60
C ASN A 222 9.01 -20.58 4.99
N GLN A 223 8.88 -20.11 6.21
CA GLN A 223 7.72 -19.41 6.70
C GLN A 223 8.02 -17.92 6.66
N LEU A 224 7.24 -17.18 5.92
CA LEU A 224 7.41 -15.74 5.72
C LEU A 224 6.22 -15.01 6.32
N ALA A 225 6.46 -13.93 7.02
CA ALA A 225 5.42 -12.95 7.27
C ALA A 225 5.10 -12.21 5.98
N VAL A 226 3.84 -11.92 5.78
CA VAL A 226 3.32 -11.20 4.61
C VAL A 226 2.36 -10.11 5.06
N ASP A 227 2.31 -9.03 4.30
CA ASP A 227 1.35 -7.95 4.50
C ASP A 227 0.50 -7.75 3.26
N GLU A 228 -0.73 -7.31 3.49
CA GLU A 228 -1.67 -6.96 2.44
C GLU A 228 -1.36 -5.59 1.87
N GLY A 229 -1.45 -5.49 0.56
CA GLY A 229 -1.34 -4.25 -0.19
C GLY A 229 -2.42 -4.14 -1.25
N CYS A 230 -2.54 -2.98 -1.84
CA CYS A 230 -3.36 -2.78 -3.02
C CYS A 230 -2.71 -1.80 -4.00
N GLY A 231 -3.18 -1.85 -5.24
CA GLY A 231 -2.84 -0.86 -6.25
C GLY A 231 -3.89 -0.81 -7.33
N GLY A 232 -4.04 0.37 -7.93
CA GLY A 232 -4.92 0.56 -9.06
C GLY A 232 -4.28 0.07 -10.37
N SER A 233 -5.12 -0.16 -11.34
CA SER A 233 -4.72 -0.53 -12.69
C SER A 233 -5.78 -0.08 -13.70
N SER A 234 -5.63 -0.46 -14.96
CA SER A 234 -6.68 -0.21 -15.95
C SER A 234 -7.92 -1.05 -15.61
N GLY A 235 -9.04 -0.37 -15.35
CA GLY A 235 -10.35 -1.00 -15.14
C GLY A 235 -10.62 -1.56 -13.75
N GLY A 236 -9.65 -1.57 -12.81
CA GLY A 236 -9.89 -2.17 -11.51
C GLY A 236 -8.76 -1.98 -10.51
N ILE A 237 -8.91 -2.71 -9.41
CA ILE A 237 -7.99 -2.70 -8.27
C ILE A 237 -7.43 -4.10 -8.08
N ARG A 238 -6.16 -4.17 -7.79
CA ARG A 238 -5.48 -5.38 -7.41
C ARG A 238 -5.23 -5.37 -5.91
N PHE A 239 -5.71 -6.40 -5.21
CA PHE A 239 -5.35 -6.69 -3.83
C PHE A 239 -4.34 -7.83 -3.81
N PHE A 240 -3.38 -7.76 -2.91
CA PHE A 240 -2.37 -8.80 -2.82
C PHE A 240 -1.77 -8.91 -1.43
N PHE A 241 -1.32 -10.12 -1.07
CA PHE A 241 -0.37 -10.34 0.01
C PHE A 241 1.01 -10.58 -0.59
N SER A 242 2.03 -10.00 -0.01
CA SER A 242 3.42 -10.21 -0.41
C SER A 242 4.34 -10.18 0.82
N PRO A 243 5.57 -10.71 0.73
CA PRO A 243 6.50 -10.73 1.85
C PRO A 243 6.65 -9.38 2.52
N ALA A 244 6.58 -9.37 3.84
CA ALA A 244 6.81 -8.22 4.69
C ALA A 244 8.31 -8.01 4.95
N ILE A 245 8.69 -6.82 5.40
CA ILE A 245 10.02 -6.55 5.95
C ILE A 245 10.03 -7.09 7.38
N SER A 246 10.14 -8.39 7.53
CA SER A 246 10.04 -9.02 8.82
C SER A 246 10.82 -10.33 8.87
N ALA A 247 10.82 -10.95 10.04
CA ALA A 247 11.53 -12.18 10.28
C ALA A 247 11.01 -13.34 9.42
N ILE A 248 11.95 -14.08 8.86
CA ILE A 248 11.71 -15.35 8.16
C ILE A 248 12.10 -16.45 9.14
N SER A 249 11.28 -17.46 9.30
CA SER A 249 11.66 -18.68 9.99
C SER A 249 11.73 -19.85 9.02
N THR A 250 12.67 -20.76 9.25
CA THR A 250 12.73 -22.03 8.53
C THR A 250 12.05 -23.10 9.38
N ILE A 251 11.08 -23.80 8.82
CA ILE A 251 10.42 -24.94 9.44
C ILE A 251 10.56 -26.15 8.53
N PHE A 252 10.71 -27.32 9.11
CA PHE A 252 10.74 -28.58 8.34
C PHE A 252 9.32 -29.10 8.22
N THR A 253 8.71 -28.90 7.07
CA THR A 253 7.39 -29.46 6.74
C THR A 253 7.35 -29.93 5.28
N ASN A 254 6.47 -30.88 4.96
CA ASN A 254 6.28 -31.43 3.61
C ASN A 254 5.14 -30.71 2.86
N HIS A 255 4.84 -29.46 3.19
CA HIS A 255 3.68 -28.77 2.61
C HIS A 255 4.05 -27.91 1.40
N THR A 256 3.16 -27.89 0.43
CA THR A 256 3.13 -26.94 -0.68
C THR A 256 2.88 -25.51 -0.20
N THR A 257 3.09 -24.54 -1.06
CA THR A 257 2.77 -23.12 -0.77
C THR A 257 1.37 -22.98 -0.21
N SER A 258 1.27 -22.40 1.00
CA SER A 258 -0.01 -22.17 1.65
C SER A 258 0.02 -20.90 2.52
N TRP A 259 -1.12 -20.23 2.60
CA TRP A 259 -1.34 -19.00 3.34
C TRP A 259 -2.05 -19.31 4.65
N PHE A 260 -1.66 -18.66 5.75
CA PHE A 260 -2.22 -18.93 7.07
C PHE A 260 -2.29 -17.65 7.92
N GLY A 261 -3.10 -17.69 8.98
CA GLY A 261 -3.23 -16.59 9.94
C GLY A 261 -3.79 -15.29 9.33
N ILE A 262 -4.55 -15.35 8.24
CA ILE A 262 -5.15 -14.15 7.64
C ILE A 262 -6.33 -13.70 8.52
N PRO A 263 -6.30 -12.49 9.10
CA PRO A 263 -7.42 -11.97 9.88
C PRO A 263 -8.70 -11.85 9.06
N THR A 264 -9.81 -12.33 9.61
CA THR A 264 -11.14 -12.31 8.98
C THR A 264 -12.15 -11.43 9.72
N ASP A 265 -11.80 -10.98 10.92
CA ASP A 265 -12.63 -10.11 11.77
C ASP A 265 -12.72 -8.67 11.27
N ARG A 266 -11.75 -8.24 10.47
CA ARG A 266 -11.70 -6.93 9.82
C ARG A 266 -11.29 -7.06 8.38
N GLN A 267 -12.01 -6.37 7.50
CA GLN A 267 -11.65 -6.25 6.09
C GLN A 267 -11.22 -4.81 5.79
N PRO A 268 -10.05 -4.61 5.18
CA PRO A 268 -9.66 -3.30 4.71
C PRO A 268 -10.53 -2.88 3.53
N GLN A 269 -10.53 -1.59 3.25
CA GLN A 269 -11.15 -1.03 2.06
C GLN A 269 -10.10 -0.30 1.23
N ALA A 270 -10.18 -0.42 -0.07
CA ALA A 270 -9.42 0.43 -0.98
C ALA A 270 -10.26 1.64 -1.35
N LEU A 271 -9.75 2.82 -1.06
CA LEU A 271 -10.26 4.08 -1.62
C LEU A 271 -9.70 4.21 -3.03
N VAL A 272 -10.53 4.65 -3.98
CA VAL A 272 -10.18 4.66 -5.41
C VAL A 272 -10.37 6.06 -5.98
N ILE A 273 -9.39 6.50 -6.75
CA ILE A 273 -9.46 7.72 -7.57
C ILE A 273 -9.23 7.36 -9.04
N ARG A 274 -9.70 8.21 -9.95
CA ARG A 274 -9.34 8.11 -11.36
C ARG A 274 -8.03 8.87 -11.60
N ALA A 275 -6.97 8.16 -12.00
CA ALA A 275 -5.64 8.74 -12.16
C ALA A 275 -5.59 9.84 -13.22
N SER A 276 -6.41 9.73 -14.29
CA SER A 276 -6.50 10.74 -15.36
C SER A 276 -7.10 12.07 -14.94
N ASP A 277 -7.75 12.15 -13.78
CA ASP A 277 -8.33 13.38 -13.27
C ASP A 277 -7.27 14.31 -12.63
N TYR A 278 -6.04 13.82 -12.52
CA TYR A 278 -4.94 14.51 -11.87
C TYR A 278 -3.73 14.68 -12.79
N PRO A 279 -3.02 15.80 -12.69
CA PRO A 279 -1.77 15.99 -13.42
C PRO A 279 -0.72 14.96 -13.01
N PHE A 280 0.04 14.46 -13.98
CA PHE A 280 1.13 13.52 -13.79
C PHE A 280 2.27 13.76 -14.78
N PRO A 281 3.53 13.98 -14.34
CA PRO A 281 3.94 14.26 -12.96
C PRO A 281 3.46 15.63 -12.48
N PHE A 282 3.41 15.84 -11.15
CA PHE A 282 3.03 17.10 -10.56
C PHE A 282 3.94 17.43 -9.36
N ARG A 283 4.59 18.60 -9.38
CA ARG A 283 5.53 19.21 -8.40
C ARG A 283 6.75 18.38 -8.02
#